data_74325060b9150d1e0efae105db44ef4c
#
_entry.id   74325060b9150d1e0efae105db44ef4c
#
_cell.length_a   1.000
_cell.length_b   1.000
_cell.length_c   1.000
_cell.angle_alpha   90.00
_cell.angle_beta   90.00
_cell.angle_gamma   90.00
#
_symmetry.space_group_name_H-M   'P 1'
#
loop_
_entity.id
_entity.type
_entity.pdbx_description
1 polymer ?
#
loop_
_entity_poly.entity_id
_entity_poly.type
_entity_poly.pdbx_seq_one_letter_code
_entity_poly.pdbx_strand_id
1 'polypeptide(L)'
;MARAIERDRQVRRFATTRQLAELMERIAPRHGRKAHPATRVFQALRIAVNDEIGSLRRGLVGAVQLLKPGGRLAVITFHSLEDRVVKVFGREQARDYVVPGEVDVPELRQPRVPVLRVVTRKAIGASDAEVAANPRARSAQLRVFEKV
;
A
#
# COMPACT_ATOMS: atom_id res chain seq x y z
N MET A 1 -20.33 2.99 -4.60
CA MET A 1 -19.88 4.22 -3.93
C MET A 1 -19.50 5.30 -4.95
N ALA A 2 -18.51 5.10 -5.85
CA ALA A 2 -18.10 6.13 -6.83
C ALA A 2 -19.27 6.70 -7.65
N ARG A 3 -20.09 5.84 -8.28
CA ARG A 3 -21.28 6.29 -9.03
C ARG A 3 -22.27 7.12 -8.21
N ALA A 4 -22.42 6.85 -6.91
CA ALA A 4 -23.30 7.65 -6.05
C ALA A 4 -22.71 9.03 -5.76
N ILE A 5 -21.40 9.11 -5.53
CA ILE A 5 -20.70 10.39 -5.38
C ILE A 5 -20.82 11.23 -6.65
N GLU A 6 -20.60 10.61 -7.80
CA GLU A 6 -20.69 11.27 -9.10
C GLU A 6 -22.09 11.83 -9.36
N ARG A 7 -23.13 11.05 -9.10
CA ARG A 7 -24.53 11.48 -9.25
C ARG A 7 -24.88 12.62 -8.27
N ASP A 8 -24.57 12.45 -6.98
CA ASP A 8 -24.98 13.41 -5.96
C ASP A 8 -24.23 14.75 -6.11
N ARG A 9 -22.95 14.74 -6.57
CA ARG A 9 -22.19 15.99 -6.82
C ARG A 9 -22.77 16.84 -7.96
N GLN A 10 -23.50 16.23 -8.90
CA GLN A 10 -24.17 16.99 -9.98
C GLN A 10 -25.35 17.78 -9.46
N VAL A 11 -26.04 17.26 -8.43
CA VAL A 11 -27.16 17.94 -7.79
C VAL A 11 -26.66 18.99 -6.80
N ARG A 12 -25.68 18.63 -5.97
CA ARG A 12 -25.08 19.50 -4.96
C ARG A 12 -23.61 19.14 -4.74
N ARG A 13 -22.75 20.16 -4.83
CA ARG A 13 -21.31 20.00 -4.49
C ARG A 13 -21.13 19.65 -3.02
N PHE A 14 -20.19 18.74 -2.73
CA PHE A 14 -19.77 18.44 -1.37
C PHE A 14 -18.89 19.58 -0.85
N ALA A 15 -19.36 20.35 0.12
CA ALA A 15 -18.62 21.43 0.75
C ALA A 15 -17.89 20.98 2.03
N THR A 16 -18.36 19.88 2.64
CA THR A 16 -17.80 19.36 3.90
C THR A 16 -17.60 17.85 3.83
N THR A 17 -16.63 17.35 4.62
CA THR A 17 -16.42 15.90 4.78
C THR A 17 -17.65 15.19 5.35
N ARG A 18 -18.42 15.88 6.19
CA ARG A 18 -19.66 15.39 6.78
C ARG A 18 -20.70 15.02 5.72
N GLN A 19 -20.92 15.84 4.73
CA GLN A 19 -21.86 15.56 3.64
C GLN A 19 -21.50 14.29 2.86
N LEU A 20 -20.20 14.09 2.60
CA LEU A 20 -19.74 12.84 1.97
C LEU A 20 -19.89 11.63 2.90
N ALA A 21 -19.62 11.78 4.20
CA ALA A 21 -19.81 10.72 5.18
C ALA A 21 -21.27 10.29 5.29
N GLU A 22 -22.21 11.24 5.34
CA GLU A 22 -23.65 11.01 5.37
C GLU A 22 -24.14 10.27 4.10
N LEU A 23 -23.63 10.65 2.92
CA LEU A 23 -23.90 9.91 1.69
C LEU A 23 -23.43 8.45 1.82
N MET A 24 -22.22 8.20 2.35
CA MET A 24 -21.70 6.85 2.51
C MET A 24 -22.52 6.03 3.51
N GLU A 25 -22.99 6.62 4.60
CA GLU A 25 -23.88 5.94 5.55
C GLU A 25 -25.23 5.56 4.93
N ARG A 26 -25.80 6.43 4.10
CA ARG A 26 -27.06 6.19 3.39
C ARG A 26 -26.98 5.03 2.40
N ILE A 27 -25.88 4.94 1.64
CA ILE A 27 -25.74 3.91 0.59
C ILE A 27 -25.09 2.61 1.07
N ALA A 28 -24.40 2.63 2.19
CA ALA A 28 -23.72 1.48 2.78
C ALA A 28 -23.78 1.53 4.32
N PRO A 29 -24.96 1.28 4.91
CA PRO A 29 -25.13 1.30 6.38
C PRO A 29 -24.14 0.37 7.09
N ARG A 30 -23.80 0.68 8.32
CA ARG A 30 -22.75 -0.03 9.11
C ARG A 30 -23.04 -1.52 9.32
N HIS A 31 -24.29 -1.91 9.52
CA HIS A 31 -24.70 -3.30 9.81
C HIS A 31 -23.74 -4.03 10.78
N GLY A 32 -23.43 -3.43 11.92
CA GLY A 32 -22.53 -4.00 12.94
C GLY A 32 -21.01 -3.92 12.64
N ARG A 33 -20.59 -3.33 11.54
CA ARG A 33 -19.15 -3.16 11.22
C ARG A 33 -18.50 -2.13 12.13
N LYS A 34 -17.30 -2.43 12.67
CA LYS A 34 -16.52 -1.52 13.54
C LYS A 34 -16.09 -0.23 12.83
N ALA A 35 -15.75 -0.32 11.55
CA ALA A 35 -15.26 0.84 10.77
C ALA A 35 -16.43 1.60 10.12
N HIS A 36 -16.32 2.92 10.08
CA HIS A 36 -17.27 3.80 9.40
C HIS A 36 -17.24 3.53 7.88
N PRO A 37 -18.38 3.46 7.18
CA PRO A 37 -18.43 3.15 5.73
C PRO A 37 -17.65 4.14 4.87
N ALA A 38 -17.56 5.41 5.28
CA ALA A 38 -16.79 6.44 4.59
C ALA A 38 -15.25 6.28 4.73
N THR A 39 -14.74 5.48 5.68
CA THR A 39 -13.29 5.34 5.93
C THR A 39 -12.52 4.99 4.66
N ARG A 40 -13.01 3.98 3.90
CA ARG A 40 -12.35 3.55 2.65
C ARG A 40 -12.43 4.59 1.54
N VAL A 41 -13.51 5.39 1.52
CA VAL A 41 -13.69 6.45 0.52
C VAL A 41 -12.73 7.60 0.81
N PHE A 42 -12.64 8.06 2.07
CA PHE A 42 -11.68 9.08 2.47
C PHE A 42 -10.23 8.62 2.27
N GLN A 43 -9.92 7.36 2.58
CA GLN A 43 -8.60 6.79 2.29
C GLN A 43 -8.29 6.83 0.79
N ALA A 44 -9.22 6.41 -0.07
CA ALA A 44 -9.03 6.44 -1.52
C ALA A 44 -8.82 7.86 -2.05
N LEU A 45 -9.60 8.84 -1.56
CA LEU A 45 -9.44 10.25 -1.92
C LEU A 45 -8.08 10.80 -1.46
N ARG A 46 -7.65 10.50 -0.23
CA ARG A 46 -6.35 10.91 0.30
C ARG A 46 -5.20 10.37 -0.54
N ILE A 47 -5.26 9.07 -0.86
CA ILE A 47 -4.26 8.41 -1.71
C ILE A 47 -4.20 9.08 -3.10
N ALA A 48 -5.35 9.38 -3.70
CA ALA A 48 -5.41 9.98 -5.03
C ALA A 48 -4.93 11.45 -5.03
N VAL A 49 -5.37 12.26 -4.05
CA VAL A 49 -5.01 13.69 -3.98
C VAL A 49 -3.52 13.87 -3.66
N ASN A 50 -2.96 13.03 -2.80
CA ASN A 50 -1.57 13.14 -2.36
C ASN A 50 -0.59 12.32 -3.20
N ASP A 51 -1.05 11.57 -4.21
CA ASP A 51 -0.23 10.61 -4.98
C ASP A 51 0.60 9.69 -4.04
N GLU A 52 -0.04 9.18 -2.97
CA GLU A 52 0.66 8.41 -1.94
C GLU A 52 1.36 7.16 -2.51
N ILE A 53 0.67 6.43 -3.40
CA ILE A 53 1.22 5.21 -4.02
C ILE A 53 2.35 5.54 -5.00
N GLY A 54 2.23 6.59 -5.81
CA GLY A 54 3.29 7.05 -6.70
C GLY A 54 4.51 7.51 -5.92
N SER A 55 4.30 8.29 -4.85
CA SER A 55 5.37 8.76 -3.96
C SER A 55 6.09 7.58 -3.27
N LEU A 56 5.34 6.57 -2.79
CA LEU A 56 5.91 5.36 -2.21
C LEU A 56 6.80 4.61 -3.23
N ARG A 57 6.33 4.42 -4.46
CA ARG A 57 7.11 3.75 -5.50
C ARG A 57 8.41 4.49 -5.82
N ARG A 58 8.35 5.81 -6.00
CA ARG A 58 9.55 6.64 -6.22
C ARG A 58 10.52 6.57 -5.03
N GLY A 59 9.98 6.64 -3.81
CA GLY A 59 10.77 6.52 -2.58
C GLY A 59 11.49 5.18 -2.46
N LEU A 60 10.82 4.06 -2.79
CA LEU A 60 11.44 2.73 -2.78
C LEU A 60 12.60 2.63 -3.78
N VAL A 61 12.41 3.13 -5.01
CA VAL A 61 13.47 3.14 -6.03
C VAL A 61 14.66 3.98 -5.55
N GLY A 62 14.42 5.22 -5.08
CA GLY A 62 15.47 6.10 -4.58
C GLY A 62 16.20 5.52 -3.37
N ALA A 63 15.48 4.90 -2.42
CA ALA A 63 16.09 4.26 -1.26
C ALA A 63 17.06 3.13 -1.66
N VAL A 64 16.66 2.28 -2.61
CA VAL A 64 17.53 1.19 -3.10
C VAL A 64 18.77 1.73 -3.80
N GLN A 65 18.67 2.84 -4.53
CA GLN A 65 19.83 3.47 -5.18
C GLN A 65 20.86 3.98 -4.17
N LEU A 66 20.41 4.51 -3.03
CA LEU A 66 21.26 5.06 -1.97
C LEU A 66 21.94 4.00 -1.09
N LEU A 67 21.41 2.76 -1.07
CA LEU A 67 22.00 1.69 -0.30
C LEU A 67 23.31 1.19 -0.90
N LYS A 68 24.28 0.90 -0.03
CA LYS A 68 25.47 0.11 -0.38
C LYS A 68 25.13 -1.38 -0.36
N PRO A 69 25.91 -2.26 -1.04
CA PRO A 69 25.81 -3.71 -0.88
C PRO A 69 25.82 -4.10 0.61
N GLY A 70 24.95 -5.03 1.00
CA GLY A 70 24.72 -5.42 2.40
C GLY A 70 23.84 -4.44 3.21
N GLY A 71 23.55 -3.25 2.68
CA GLY A 71 22.64 -2.28 3.31
C GLY A 71 21.19 -2.78 3.34
N ARG A 72 20.43 -2.44 4.40
CA ARG A 72 19.07 -2.91 4.60
C ARG A 72 18.05 -1.79 4.39
N LEU A 73 16.99 -2.10 3.64
CA LEU A 73 15.79 -1.28 3.49
C LEU A 73 14.69 -1.86 4.38
N ALA A 74 14.33 -1.17 5.44
CA ALA A 74 13.21 -1.49 6.31
C ALA A 74 12.04 -0.53 5.99
N VAL A 75 10.88 -1.08 5.66
CA VAL A 75 9.69 -0.30 5.27
C VAL A 75 8.53 -0.68 6.16
N ILE A 76 7.93 0.31 6.82
CA ILE A 76 6.69 0.14 7.59
C ILE A 76 5.53 0.71 6.77
N THR A 77 4.47 -0.06 6.64
CA THR A 77 3.22 0.33 5.98
C THR A 77 2.05 0.20 6.94
N PHE A 78 0.99 0.97 6.74
CA PHE A 78 -0.17 1.03 7.64
C PHE A 78 -1.47 0.55 6.99
N HIS A 79 -1.46 0.23 5.70
CA HIS A 79 -2.60 -0.37 5.02
C HIS A 79 -2.19 -1.33 3.90
N SER A 80 -3.14 -2.18 3.52
CA SER A 80 -2.90 -3.30 2.58
C SER A 80 -2.46 -2.88 1.17
N LEU A 81 -2.82 -1.68 0.70
CA LEU A 81 -2.39 -1.20 -0.61
C LEU A 81 -0.90 -0.85 -0.60
N GLU A 82 -0.43 -0.13 0.43
CA GLU A 82 1.01 0.14 0.62
C GLU A 82 1.79 -1.16 0.75
N ASP A 83 1.36 -2.07 1.64
CA ASP A 83 2.02 -3.34 1.86
C ASP A 83 2.14 -4.16 0.56
N ARG A 84 1.09 -4.15 -0.27
CA ARG A 84 1.11 -4.80 -1.58
C ARG A 84 2.17 -4.20 -2.50
N VAL A 85 2.28 -2.87 -2.55
CA VAL A 85 3.29 -2.17 -3.37
C VAL A 85 4.69 -2.56 -2.92
N VAL A 86 4.97 -2.48 -1.61
CA VAL A 86 6.28 -2.83 -1.03
C VAL A 86 6.61 -4.31 -1.28
N LYS A 87 5.63 -5.21 -1.08
CA LYS A 87 5.81 -6.64 -1.33
C LYS A 87 6.12 -6.96 -2.79
N VAL A 88 5.36 -6.36 -3.72
CA VAL A 88 5.57 -6.57 -5.17
C VAL A 88 6.93 -6.02 -5.58
N PHE A 89 7.25 -4.78 -5.19
CA PHE A 89 8.55 -4.15 -5.45
C PHE A 89 9.72 -5.04 -4.98
N GLY A 90 9.68 -5.48 -3.70
CA GLY A 90 10.75 -6.31 -3.15
C GLY A 90 10.91 -7.64 -3.87
N ARG A 91 9.79 -8.28 -4.27
CA ARG A 91 9.82 -9.52 -5.05
C ARG A 91 10.40 -9.31 -6.45
N GLU A 92 10.02 -8.23 -7.12
CA GLU A 92 10.54 -7.89 -8.45
C GLU A 92 12.04 -7.62 -8.40
N GLN A 93 12.51 -6.87 -7.40
CA GLN A 93 13.94 -6.58 -7.24
C GLN A 93 14.77 -7.80 -6.80
N ALA A 94 14.14 -8.79 -6.19
CA ALA A 94 14.79 -10.04 -5.75
C ALA A 94 14.74 -11.17 -6.78
N ARG A 95 14.09 -10.97 -7.95
CA ARG A 95 14.07 -11.96 -9.03
C ARG A 95 15.45 -12.03 -9.70
N ASP A 96 15.89 -13.23 -10.01
CA ASP A 96 17.08 -13.55 -10.80
C ASP A 96 16.83 -13.62 -12.30
N TYR A 97 15.63 -13.20 -12.74
CA TYR A 97 15.25 -13.12 -14.16
C TYR A 97 14.37 -11.91 -14.43
N VAL A 98 14.32 -11.50 -15.70
CA VAL A 98 13.33 -10.57 -16.25
C VAL A 98 12.37 -11.30 -17.18
N VAL A 99 11.14 -10.80 -17.25
CA VAL A 99 10.10 -11.32 -18.13
C VAL A 99 9.93 -10.35 -19.29
N PRO A 100 10.31 -10.74 -20.53
CA PRO A 100 10.00 -9.94 -21.71
C PRO A 100 8.51 -10.07 -22.04
N GLY A 101 7.73 -9.03 -21.77
CA GLY A 101 6.29 -9.00 -22.03
C GLY A 101 5.42 -9.04 -20.78
N GLU A 102 4.10 -9.14 -20.98
CA GLU A 102 3.10 -9.04 -19.89
C GLU A 102 2.86 -10.37 -19.15
N VAL A 103 3.17 -11.49 -19.79
CA VAL A 103 2.94 -12.84 -19.24
C VAL A 103 4.27 -13.51 -18.88
N ASP A 104 4.35 -14.03 -17.66
CA ASP A 104 5.54 -14.74 -17.17
C ASP A 104 5.57 -16.16 -17.76
N VAL A 105 6.23 -16.30 -18.91
CA VAL A 105 6.47 -17.59 -19.61
C VAL A 105 7.88 -18.05 -19.24
N PRO A 106 8.05 -19.23 -18.58
CA PRO A 106 9.35 -19.68 -18.09
C PRO A 106 10.43 -19.74 -19.18
N GLU A 107 10.06 -20.16 -20.40
CA GLU A 107 10.97 -20.32 -21.53
C GLU A 107 11.49 -19.00 -22.09
N LEU A 108 10.81 -17.90 -21.80
CA LEU A 108 11.17 -16.54 -22.24
C LEU A 108 11.91 -15.73 -21.18
N ARG A 109 12.10 -16.28 -19.97
CA ARG A 109 12.81 -15.60 -18.88
C ARG A 109 14.27 -15.38 -19.23
N GLN A 110 14.72 -14.16 -19.06
CA GLN A 110 16.14 -13.77 -19.25
C GLN A 110 16.82 -13.64 -17.89
N PRO A 111 17.98 -14.30 -17.65
CA PRO A 111 18.71 -14.19 -16.39
C PRO A 111 19.10 -12.75 -16.08
N ARG A 112 19.05 -12.36 -14.82
CA ARG A 112 19.60 -11.11 -14.30
C ARG A 112 20.13 -11.30 -12.89
N VAL A 113 21.04 -10.42 -12.47
CA VAL A 113 21.49 -10.36 -11.09
C VAL A 113 20.40 -9.67 -10.25
N PRO A 114 19.92 -10.29 -9.15
CA PRO A 114 18.99 -9.63 -8.22
C PRO A 114 19.61 -8.36 -7.63
N VAL A 115 18.79 -7.32 -7.45
CA VAL A 115 19.22 -6.08 -6.79
C VAL A 115 19.03 -6.15 -5.29
N LEU A 116 18.00 -6.90 -4.85
CA LEU A 116 17.66 -7.07 -3.44
C LEU A 116 17.53 -8.56 -3.09
N ARG A 117 17.79 -8.86 -1.81
CA ARG A 117 17.40 -10.10 -1.15
C ARG A 117 16.25 -9.84 -0.18
N VAL A 118 15.22 -10.68 -0.19
CA VAL A 118 14.11 -10.60 0.76
C VAL A 118 14.55 -11.15 2.12
N VAL A 119 14.64 -10.29 3.13
CA VAL A 119 14.98 -10.70 4.51
C VAL A 119 13.74 -11.21 5.23
N THR A 120 12.62 -10.49 5.14
CA THR A 120 11.35 -10.91 5.73
C THR A 120 10.42 -11.49 4.66
N ARG A 121 10.24 -12.81 4.63
CA ARG A 121 9.30 -13.46 3.68
C ARG A 121 7.84 -13.07 3.95
N LYS A 122 7.47 -12.96 5.24
CA LYS A 122 6.16 -12.43 5.68
C LYS A 122 6.40 -11.07 6.33
N ALA A 123 5.44 -10.16 6.21
CA ALA A 123 5.49 -8.91 6.95
C ALA A 123 5.42 -9.20 8.46
N ILE A 124 6.15 -8.42 9.24
CA ILE A 124 6.14 -8.47 10.70
C ILE A 124 5.13 -7.44 11.17
N GLY A 125 4.08 -7.86 11.88
CA GLY A 125 3.11 -6.98 12.53
C GLY A 125 3.62 -6.48 13.88
N ALA A 126 2.95 -5.44 14.42
CA ALA A 126 3.20 -5.00 15.79
C ALA A 126 2.80 -6.08 16.81
N SER A 127 3.53 -6.18 17.90
CA SER A 127 3.19 -7.07 19.01
C SER A 127 1.96 -6.55 19.80
N ASP A 128 1.29 -7.43 20.55
CA ASP A 128 0.16 -7.02 21.39
C ASP A 128 0.57 -5.95 22.41
N ALA A 129 1.77 -6.04 22.98
CA ALA A 129 2.32 -5.06 23.89
C ALA A 129 2.51 -3.69 23.21
N GLU A 130 3.02 -3.67 21.99
CA GLU A 130 3.16 -2.45 21.20
C GLU A 130 1.80 -1.84 20.85
N VAL A 131 0.83 -2.66 20.44
CA VAL A 131 -0.54 -2.20 20.14
C VAL A 131 -1.22 -1.65 21.40
N ALA A 132 -0.99 -2.25 22.56
CA ALA A 132 -1.51 -1.75 23.84
C ALA A 132 -0.93 -0.37 24.21
N ALA A 133 0.37 -0.19 24.00
CA ALA A 133 1.05 1.09 24.25
C ALA A 133 0.76 2.13 23.15
N ASN A 134 0.61 1.69 21.90
CA ASN A 134 0.35 2.55 20.74
C ASN A 134 -0.73 1.93 19.81
N PRO A 135 -2.02 2.21 20.02
CA PRO A 135 -3.10 1.65 19.20
C PRO A 135 -2.97 1.94 17.69
N ARG A 136 -2.19 2.95 17.29
CA ARG A 136 -1.93 3.28 15.87
C ARG A 136 -1.05 2.22 15.20
N ALA A 137 -0.24 1.47 15.96
CA ALA A 137 0.60 0.39 15.45
C ALA A 137 -0.19 -0.84 14.99
N ARG A 138 -1.47 -0.98 15.37
CA ARG A 138 -2.30 -2.17 15.07
C ARG A 138 -2.25 -2.63 13.61
N SER A 139 -2.14 -1.72 12.68
CA SER A 139 -2.13 -2.02 11.24
C SER A 139 -0.74 -1.93 10.61
N ALA A 140 0.30 -1.70 11.42
CA ALA A 140 1.66 -1.61 10.95
C ALA A 140 2.16 -2.97 10.43
N GLN A 141 2.86 -2.93 9.29
CA GLN A 141 3.47 -4.08 8.65
C GLN A 141 4.90 -3.73 8.25
N LEU A 142 5.88 -4.36 8.87
CA LEU A 142 7.30 -4.17 8.56
C LEU A 142 7.77 -5.19 7.53
N ARG A 143 8.43 -4.72 6.47
CA ARG A 143 9.17 -5.54 5.52
C ARG A 143 10.62 -5.09 5.44
N VAL A 144 11.54 -6.06 5.36
CA VAL A 144 12.98 -5.79 5.27
C VAL A 144 13.56 -6.50 4.04
N PHE A 145 14.35 -5.75 3.30
CA PHE A 145 15.14 -6.19 2.15
C PHE A 145 16.59 -5.82 2.37
N GLU A 146 17.50 -6.54 1.73
CA GLU A 146 18.93 -6.26 1.78
C GLU A 146 19.47 -6.08 0.37
N LYS A 147 20.28 -5.06 0.15
CA LYS A 147 20.96 -4.82 -1.12
C LYS A 147 21.99 -5.91 -1.37
N VAL A 148 21.96 -6.53 -2.54
CA VAL A 148 22.97 -7.50 -2.99
C VAL A 148 24.19 -6.79 -3.53
#